data_344a7f5841a1c90c212d6cda05cbcd60
#
_entry.id   344a7f5841a1c90c212d6cda05cbcd60
#
_cell.length_a   1.000
_cell.length_b   1.000
_cell.length_c   1.000
_cell.angle_alpha   90.00
_cell.angle_beta   90.00
_cell.angle_gamma   90.00
#
_symmetry.space_group_name_H-M   'P 1'
#
loop_
_entity.id
_entity.type
_entity.pdbx_description
1 polymer ?
#
loop_
_entity_poly.entity_id
_entity_poly.type
_entity_poly.pdbx_seq_one_letter_code
_entity_poly.pdbx_strand_id
1 'polypeptide(L)'
;MGVVPPKSGFLEALREVTKKTGSILIFDEVMTGFRVALGGAQSLYNISPDLTCLGKVIGGGLPVGAYGGSKQLMDNISPIGSIYQAGTLS
;
A
#
# COMPACT_ATOMS: atom_id res chain seq x y z
N MET A 1 8.52 6.42 -17.12
CA MET A 1 8.86 5.00 -17.22
C MET A 1 7.77 4.17 -17.91
N GLY A 2 6.53 4.50 -17.73
CA GLY A 2 5.42 3.73 -18.28
C GLY A 2 5.08 2.52 -17.42
N VAL A 3 4.45 1.52 -18.03
CA VAL A 3 3.98 0.32 -17.33
C VAL A 3 5.02 -0.78 -17.43
N VAL A 4 5.47 -1.27 -16.28
CA VAL A 4 6.42 -2.38 -16.19
C VAL A 4 5.80 -3.45 -15.29
N PRO A 5 5.12 -4.47 -15.86
CA PRO A 5 4.53 -5.52 -15.04
C PRO A 5 5.63 -6.40 -14.42
N PRO A 6 5.38 -6.94 -13.22
CA PRO A 6 6.35 -7.83 -12.59
C PRO A 6 6.45 -9.15 -13.34
N LYS A 7 7.64 -9.74 -13.31
CA LYS A 7 7.81 -11.10 -13.81
C LYS A 7 7.09 -12.08 -12.88
N SER A 8 6.68 -13.22 -13.46
CA SER A 8 6.06 -14.30 -12.69
C SER A 8 6.95 -14.70 -11.50
N GLY A 9 6.35 -14.76 -10.31
CA GLY A 9 7.03 -15.15 -9.08
C GLY A 9 7.75 -14.01 -8.34
N PHE A 10 7.89 -12.83 -8.94
CA PHE A 10 8.63 -11.73 -8.30
C PHE A 10 7.94 -11.23 -7.03
N LEU A 11 6.64 -10.95 -7.11
CA LEU A 11 5.89 -10.43 -5.96
C LEU A 11 5.76 -11.48 -4.86
N GLU A 12 5.55 -12.73 -5.24
CA GLU A 12 5.50 -13.84 -4.29
C GLU A 12 6.83 -14.00 -3.54
N ALA A 13 7.94 -13.85 -4.25
CA ALA A 13 9.27 -13.92 -3.65
C ALA A 13 9.49 -12.76 -2.67
N LEU A 14 9.04 -11.54 -3.00
CA LEU A 14 9.11 -10.41 -2.10
C LEU A 14 8.28 -10.65 -0.83
N ARG A 15 7.06 -11.19 -0.99
CA ARG A 15 6.20 -11.48 0.17
C ARG A 15 6.84 -12.54 1.08
N GLU A 16 7.43 -13.55 0.49
CA GLU A 16 8.08 -14.63 1.24
C GLU A 16 9.32 -14.14 1.98
N VAL A 17 10.22 -13.45 1.30
CA VAL A 17 11.48 -13.01 1.91
C VAL A 17 11.24 -11.96 2.99
N THR A 18 10.29 -11.05 2.79
CA THR A 18 9.96 -10.03 3.80
C THR A 18 9.37 -10.66 5.07
N LYS A 19 8.54 -11.69 4.92
CA LYS A 19 8.03 -12.43 6.08
C LYS A 19 9.15 -13.15 6.84
N LYS A 20 10.06 -13.78 6.12
CA LYS A 20 11.17 -14.50 6.74
C LYS A 20 12.13 -13.59 7.50
N THR A 21 12.35 -12.40 7.00
CA THR A 21 13.30 -11.44 7.59
C THR A 21 12.65 -10.49 8.58
N GLY A 22 11.32 -10.52 8.72
CA GLY A 22 10.60 -9.57 9.56
C GLY A 22 10.53 -8.17 8.97
N SER A 23 10.76 -8.04 7.67
CA SER A 23 10.68 -6.76 6.97
C SER A 23 9.22 -6.43 6.62
N ILE A 24 8.89 -5.15 6.62
CA ILE A 24 7.57 -4.68 6.23
C ILE A 24 7.51 -4.57 4.71
N LEU A 25 6.50 -5.18 4.10
CA LEU A 25 6.23 -5.05 2.67
C LEU A 25 5.18 -3.96 2.45
N ILE A 26 5.54 -2.92 1.73
CA ILE A 26 4.65 -1.80 1.42
C ILE A 26 4.35 -1.81 -0.08
N PHE A 27 3.05 -1.81 -0.43
CA PHE A 27 2.63 -1.61 -1.81
C PHE A 27 2.25 -0.14 -1.99
N ASP A 28 3.00 0.57 -2.83
CA ASP A 28 2.61 1.90 -3.27
C ASP A 28 1.61 1.74 -4.41
N GLU A 29 0.34 1.79 -4.07
CA GLU A 29 -0.76 1.70 -5.02
C GLU A 29 -1.39 3.06 -5.33
N VAL A 30 -0.61 4.12 -5.23
CA VAL A 30 -1.09 5.46 -5.56
C VAL A 30 -1.59 5.53 -7.01
N MET A 31 -0.97 4.79 -7.94
CA MET A 31 -1.42 4.70 -9.33
C MET A 31 -2.35 3.52 -9.59
N THR A 32 -2.13 2.39 -8.95
CA THR A 32 -2.82 1.14 -9.27
C THR A 32 -4.10 0.91 -8.44
N GLY A 33 -4.17 1.49 -7.24
CA GLY A 33 -5.33 1.32 -6.36
C GLY A 33 -6.61 1.83 -7.01
N PHE A 34 -7.62 0.98 -7.06
CA PHE A 34 -8.92 1.22 -7.70
C PHE A 34 -8.84 1.47 -9.21
N ARG A 35 -7.66 1.29 -9.81
CA ARG A 35 -7.49 1.50 -11.25
C ARG A 35 -7.34 0.20 -12.02
N VAL A 36 -6.40 -0.65 -11.63
CA VAL A 36 -6.15 -1.92 -12.32
C VAL A 36 -7.15 -3.00 -11.93
N ALA A 37 -7.72 -2.88 -10.74
CA ALA A 37 -8.78 -3.72 -10.21
C ALA A 37 -9.40 -2.99 -9.03
N LEU A 38 -10.61 -3.39 -8.59
CA LEU A 38 -11.25 -2.81 -7.41
C LEU A 38 -10.35 -2.92 -6.18
N GLY A 39 -9.67 -4.05 -6.00
CA GLY A 39 -8.72 -4.27 -4.92
C GLY A 39 -7.29 -3.90 -5.25
N GLY A 40 -7.04 -3.20 -6.37
CA GLY A 40 -5.71 -2.78 -6.76
C GLY A 40 -4.82 -3.92 -7.26
N ALA A 41 -3.52 -3.64 -7.39
CA ALA A 41 -2.55 -4.64 -7.84
C ALA A 41 -2.43 -5.80 -6.85
N GLN A 42 -2.57 -5.54 -5.56
CA GLN A 42 -2.53 -6.59 -4.54
C GLN A 42 -3.61 -7.66 -4.76
N SER A 43 -4.79 -7.22 -5.20
CA SER A 43 -5.87 -8.14 -5.57
C SER A 43 -5.56 -8.86 -6.88
N LEU A 44 -5.06 -8.12 -7.87
CA LEU A 44 -4.74 -8.66 -9.19
C LEU A 44 -3.70 -9.78 -9.10
N TYR A 45 -2.67 -9.60 -8.26
CA TYR A 45 -1.59 -10.57 -8.10
C TYR A 45 -1.75 -11.46 -6.86
N ASN A 46 -2.84 -11.29 -6.12
CA ASN A 46 -3.15 -12.10 -4.93
C ASN A 46 -2.03 -12.06 -3.87
N ILE A 47 -1.53 -10.87 -3.59
CA ILE A 47 -0.52 -10.62 -2.56
C ILE A 47 -1.13 -9.71 -1.51
N SER A 48 -0.93 -10.02 -0.23
CA SER A 48 -1.35 -9.18 0.90
C SER A 48 -0.12 -8.48 1.49
N PRO A 49 0.11 -7.21 1.15
CA PRO A 49 1.21 -6.45 1.76
C PRO A 49 0.89 -6.11 3.22
N ASP A 50 1.89 -5.65 3.95
CA ASP A 50 1.70 -5.20 5.33
C ASP A 50 1.10 -3.79 5.37
N LEU A 51 1.52 -2.93 4.45
CA LEU A 51 0.99 -1.57 4.30
C LEU A 51 0.69 -1.28 2.83
N THR A 52 -0.30 -0.41 2.60
CA THR A 52 -0.70 0.05 1.27
C THR A 52 -0.81 1.57 1.27
N CYS A 53 -0.25 2.22 0.26
CA CYS A 53 -0.44 3.64 0.01
C CYS A 53 -1.43 3.84 -1.12
N LEU A 54 -2.32 4.80 -0.97
CA LEU A 54 -3.35 5.14 -1.96
C LEU A 54 -3.36 6.64 -2.22
N GLY A 55 -3.80 7.02 -3.41
CA GLY A 55 -3.93 8.41 -3.82
C GLY A 55 -4.63 8.48 -5.17
N LYS A 56 -4.38 9.53 -5.91
CA LYS A 56 -4.92 9.77 -7.26
C LYS A 56 -6.41 9.41 -7.38
N VAL A 57 -6.74 8.20 -7.82
CA VAL A 57 -8.14 7.78 -8.10
C VAL A 57 -9.07 8.01 -6.89
N ILE A 58 -8.62 7.70 -5.67
CA ILE A 58 -9.48 7.86 -4.49
C ILE A 58 -9.86 9.32 -4.23
N GLY A 59 -9.04 10.26 -4.71
CA GLY A 59 -9.32 11.68 -4.54
C GLY A 59 -10.34 12.23 -5.53
N GLY A 60 -10.55 11.56 -6.66
CA GLY A 60 -11.48 12.04 -7.68
C GLY A 60 -11.17 13.44 -8.19
N GLY A 61 -9.90 13.78 -8.29
CA GLY A 61 -9.43 15.11 -8.70
C GLY A 61 -9.03 16.01 -7.54
N LEU A 62 -9.24 15.58 -6.30
CA LEU A 62 -8.86 16.33 -5.10
C LEU A 62 -7.52 15.81 -4.54
N PRO A 63 -6.81 16.66 -3.76
CA PRO A 63 -5.51 16.28 -3.18
C PRO A 63 -5.72 15.36 -1.96
N VAL A 64 -5.92 14.07 -2.22
CA VAL A 64 -6.14 13.06 -1.19
C VAL A 64 -5.04 12.02 -1.25
N GLY A 65 -4.52 11.67 -0.09
CA GLY A 65 -3.63 10.55 0.10
C GLY A 65 -4.10 9.73 1.29
N ALA A 66 -3.84 8.44 1.25
CA ALA A 66 -4.20 7.55 2.34
C ALA A 66 -3.16 6.43 2.44
N TYR A 67 -3.07 5.87 3.62
CA TYR A 67 -2.33 4.63 3.81
C TYR A 67 -3.04 3.80 4.86
N GLY A 68 -2.87 2.50 4.76
CA GLY A 68 -3.49 1.56 5.67
C GLY A 68 -2.75 0.25 5.67
N GLY A 69 -3.11 -0.64 6.57
CA GLY A 69 -2.46 -1.93 6.67
C GLY A 69 -2.95 -2.74 7.84
N SER A 70 -2.12 -3.66 8.32
CA SER A 70 -2.44 -4.51 9.44
C SER A 70 -2.73 -3.68 10.70
N LYS A 71 -3.67 -4.17 11.52
CA LYS A 71 -4.01 -3.52 12.78
C LYS A 71 -2.78 -3.30 13.67
N GLN A 72 -1.90 -4.30 13.73
CA GLN A 72 -0.69 -4.22 14.53
C GLN A 72 0.18 -3.01 14.15
N LEU A 73 0.35 -2.74 12.86
CA LEU A 73 1.12 -1.60 12.39
C LEU A 73 0.36 -0.29 12.57
N MET A 74 -0.93 -0.27 12.22
CA MET A 74 -1.73 0.95 12.29
C MET A 74 -1.98 1.41 13.73
N ASP A 75 -1.92 0.54 14.71
CA ASP A 75 -2.05 0.91 16.13
C ASP A 75 -0.90 1.78 16.63
N ASN A 76 0.17 1.95 15.86
CA ASN A 76 1.24 2.90 16.18
C ASN A 76 0.87 4.34 15.85
N ILE A 77 -0.21 4.56 15.12
CA ILE A 77 -0.64 5.91 14.69
C ILE A 77 -1.48 6.56 15.79
N SER A 78 -1.22 7.85 16.03
CA SER A 78 -2.00 8.66 16.97
C SER A 78 -3.51 8.63 16.58
N PRO A 79 -4.46 8.57 17.54
CA PRO A 79 -4.26 8.69 19.00
C PRO A 79 -3.95 7.38 19.73
N ILE A 80 -4.12 6.22 19.08
CA ILE A 80 -3.85 4.92 19.72
C ILE A 80 -2.36 4.76 20.01
N GLY A 81 -1.51 5.07 19.03
CA GLY A 81 -0.07 5.07 19.18
C GLY A 81 0.52 6.46 19.26
N SER A 82 1.85 6.54 19.22
CA SER A 82 2.59 7.80 19.41
C SER A 82 2.98 8.48 18.10
N ILE A 83 2.80 7.82 16.95
CA ILE A 83 3.20 8.39 15.66
C ILE A 83 2.14 9.40 15.20
N TYR A 84 2.54 10.66 15.15
CA TYR A 84 1.67 11.73 14.67
C TYR A 84 1.80 11.90 13.16
N GLN A 85 0.69 12.21 12.52
CA GLN A 85 0.69 12.53 11.10
C GLN A 85 -0.05 13.84 10.87
N ALA A 86 0.36 14.57 9.84
CA ALA A 86 -0.28 15.80 9.44
C ALA A 86 -0.13 15.99 7.94
N GLY A 87 -1.10 16.69 7.34
CA GLY A 87 -1.05 17.04 5.93
C GLY A 87 -1.55 18.46 5.73
N THR A 88 -0.84 19.23 4.93
CA THR A 88 -1.17 20.64 4.71
C THR A 88 -2.45 20.82 3.90
N LEU A 89 -2.69 19.92 2.95
CA LEU A 89 -3.84 20.02 2.03
C LEU A 89 -4.98 19.05 2.34
N SER A 90 -4.81 18.23 3.34
CA SER A 90 -5.83 17.21 3.65
C SER A 90 -6.50 17.42 5.00
#